data_510a02a366102dd042171df40f2e2050
#
_entry.id   510a02a366102dd042171df40f2e2050
#
_cell.length_a   1.000
_cell.length_b   1.000
_cell.length_c   1.000
_cell.angle_alpha   90.00
_cell.angle_beta   90.00
_cell.angle_gamma   90.00
#
_symmetry.space_group_name_H-M   'P 1'
#
loop_
_entity.id
_entity.type
_entity.pdbx_description
1 polymer ?
#
loop_
_entity_poly.entity_id
_entity_poly.type
_entity_poly.pdbx_seq_one_letter_code
_entity_poly.pdbx_strand_id
1 'polypeptide(L)'
;MRAIHALLLLPAIAVLCSGQEQGAAKNELAFGLSGLPSLSRSDTPSLNAGAGVGFQVNYGRRFLEGNKFALYGEVNFLASPLREVSSSITSATKNFASLYITPGVRLKVLPKSRISPYLAIGGGYADYEQSTTEINGEPNPASRQLARGVFDFGAGVDVHVWRWVALRGEARDFYTGSPNYNLASISGGQHNVVAGGAIVLRWH
;
A
#
# COMPACT_ATOMS: atom_id res chain seq x y z
N MET A 1 -3.24 32.17 -18.03
CA MET A 1 -3.64 32.45 -16.63
C MET A 1 -3.84 31.18 -15.80
N ARG A 2 -2.78 30.35 -15.61
CA ARG A 2 -2.88 29.05 -14.84
C ARG A 2 -1.73 28.82 -13.84
N ALA A 3 -0.94 29.86 -13.50
CA ALA A 3 0.24 29.70 -12.63
C ALA A 3 0.10 30.25 -11.20
N ILE A 4 -1.04 30.83 -10.82
CA ILE A 4 -1.18 31.56 -9.55
C ILE A 4 -1.72 30.68 -8.41
N HIS A 5 -2.32 29.51 -8.69
CA HIS A 5 -2.93 28.67 -7.66
C HIS A 5 -1.96 27.75 -6.91
N ALA A 6 -0.75 27.50 -7.44
CA ALA A 6 0.25 26.64 -6.78
C ALA A 6 1.02 27.36 -5.65
N LEU A 7 1.06 28.69 -5.65
CA LEU A 7 1.84 29.46 -4.68
C LEU A 7 1.10 29.71 -3.34
N LEU A 8 -0.21 29.50 -3.29
CA LEU A 8 -1.02 29.72 -2.08
C LEU A 8 -1.09 28.52 -1.13
N LEU A 9 -0.65 27.35 -1.55
CA LEU A 9 -0.62 26.14 -0.71
C LEU A 9 0.63 26.05 0.21
N LEU A 10 1.72 26.70 -0.16
CA LEU A 10 2.97 26.68 0.61
C LEU A 10 2.89 27.39 1.97
N PRO A 11 2.25 28.56 2.15
CA PRO A 11 2.14 29.20 3.46
C PRO A 11 1.17 28.48 4.43
N ALA A 12 0.17 27.76 3.93
CA ALA A 12 -0.74 27.01 4.80
C ALA A 12 -0.06 25.83 5.50
N ILE A 13 0.98 25.25 4.88
CA ILE A 13 1.75 24.16 5.48
C ILE A 13 2.66 24.68 6.62
N ALA A 14 3.17 25.90 6.49
CA ALA A 14 4.05 26.50 7.50
C ALA A 14 3.33 26.85 8.82
N VAL A 15 2.06 27.23 8.78
CA VAL A 15 1.25 27.57 9.96
C VAL A 15 0.85 26.32 10.76
N LEU A 16 0.82 25.14 10.14
CA LEU A 16 0.48 23.88 10.80
C LEU A 16 1.65 23.27 11.59
N CYS A 17 2.87 23.79 11.43
CA CYS A 17 4.08 23.24 12.10
C CYS A 17 4.28 23.72 13.56
N SER A 18 3.48 24.66 14.07
CA SER A 18 3.60 25.19 15.44
C SER A 18 2.70 24.45 16.43
N GLY A 19 2.79 23.14 16.52
CA GLY A 19 2.02 22.33 17.46
C GLY A 19 2.92 21.48 18.35
N GLN A 20 2.63 21.49 19.63
CA GLN A 20 3.24 20.83 20.78
C GLN A 20 4.16 19.64 20.45
N GLU A 21 5.41 19.71 20.92
CA GLU A 21 6.35 18.58 20.94
C GLU A 21 5.75 17.41 21.74
N GLN A 22 5.10 16.51 21.04
CA GLN A 22 4.73 15.22 21.58
C GLN A 22 5.87 14.25 21.34
N GLY A 23 6.36 13.57 22.37
CA GLY A 23 7.35 12.50 22.21
C GLY A 23 6.90 11.51 21.15
N ALA A 24 7.83 10.97 20.37
CA ALA A 24 7.49 9.94 19.39
C ALA A 24 6.88 8.73 20.10
N ALA A 25 5.75 8.22 19.60
CA ALA A 25 5.10 7.04 20.16
C ALA A 25 6.02 5.81 20.04
N LYS A 26 5.97 4.92 21.03
CA LYS A 26 6.73 3.67 20.98
C LYS A 26 6.08 2.63 20.08
N ASN A 27 4.75 2.60 20.08
CA ASN A 27 3.95 1.68 19.28
C ASN A 27 2.91 2.46 18.48
N GLU A 28 2.64 1.99 17.28
CA GLU A 28 1.64 2.55 16.38
C GLU A 28 0.85 1.40 15.74
N LEU A 29 -0.48 1.52 15.68
CA LEU A 29 -1.37 0.60 14.97
C LEU A 29 -2.27 1.42 14.05
N ALA A 30 -2.15 1.19 12.76
CA ALA A 30 -2.93 1.89 11.75
C ALA A 30 -3.97 0.97 11.11
N PHE A 31 -5.16 1.52 10.89
CA PHE A 31 -6.24 0.89 10.13
C PHE A 31 -6.63 1.82 8.99
N GLY A 32 -6.60 1.32 7.77
CA GLY A 32 -6.80 2.15 6.59
C GLY A 32 -7.56 1.50 5.46
N LEU A 33 -7.97 2.38 4.55
CA LEU A 33 -8.53 2.03 3.26
C LEU A 33 -7.64 2.60 2.16
N SER A 34 -7.45 1.84 1.11
CA SER A 34 -6.59 2.19 0.00
C SER A 34 -7.27 1.87 -1.34
N GLY A 35 -6.98 2.69 -2.35
CA GLY A 35 -7.29 2.39 -3.73
C GLY A 35 -6.12 1.71 -4.40
N LEU A 36 -6.40 0.70 -5.20
CA LEU A 36 -5.48 0.06 -6.12
C LEU A 36 -5.88 0.47 -7.53
N PRO A 37 -5.11 1.33 -8.22
CA PRO A 37 -5.41 1.68 -9.60
C PRO A 37 -5.31 0.46 -10.51
N SER A 38 -5.96 0.55 -11.67
CA SER A 38 -5.84 -0.48 -12.69
C SER A 38 -4.41 -0.58 -13.19
N LEU A 39 -3.95 -1.80 -13.43
CA LEU A 39 -2.63 -2.12 -13.96
C LEU A 39 -2.78 -2.74 -15.33
N SER A 40 -2.30 -2.05 -16.36
CA SER A 40 -2.23 -2.56 -17.71
C SER A 40 -0.85 -3.16 -17.97
N ARG A 41 -0.81 -4.38 -18.47
CA ARG A 41 0.41 -5.01 -18.98
C ARG A 41 0.34 -4.98 -20.49
N SER A 42 1.41 -4.46 -21.12
CA SER A 42 1.56 -4.39 -22.57
C SER A 42 2.12 -5.67 -23.17
N ASP A 43 2.25 -6.72 -22.36
CA ASP A 43 2.71 -8.02 -22.82
C ASP A 43 1.70 -8.63 -23.82
N THR A 44 2.17 -9.56 -24.63
CA THR A 44 1.28 -10.32 -25.51
C THR A 44 0.97 -11.67 -24.87
N PRO A 45 -0.28 -11.91 -24.45
CA PRO A 45 -1.51 -11.13 -24.64
C PRO A 45 -1.63 -9.94 -23.67
N SER A 46 -2.34 -8.88 -24.10
CA SER A 46 -2.63 -7.75 -23.22
C SER A 46 -3.53 -8.18 -22.06
N LEU A 47 -3.13 -7.82 -20.86
CA LEU A 47 -3.89 -8.09 -19.64
C LEU A 47 -4.01 -6.83 -18.81
N ASN A 48 -5.20 -6.58 -18.31
CA ASN A 48 -5.49 -5.48 -17.40
C ASN A 48 -6.09 -6.04 -16.12
N ALA A 49 -5.41 -5.81 -14.99
CA ALA A 49 -6.01 -5.98 -13.67
C ALA A 49 -6.72 -4.69 -13.29
N GLY A 50 -8.03 -4.74 -13.18
CA GLY A 50 -8.89 -3.59 -12.88
C GLY A 50 -8.56 -2.90 -11.55
N ALA A 51 -9.14 -1.74 -11.32
CA ALA A 51 -9.04 -1.04 -10.04
C ALA A 51 -9.67 -1.87 -8.91
N GLY A 52 -9.18 -1.68 -7.70
CA GLY A 52 -9.69 -2.36 -6.51
C GLY A 52 -9.63 -1.48 -5.28
N VAL A 53 -10.26 -1.95 -4.21
CA VAL A 53 -10.17 -1.38 -2.87
C VAL A 53 -9.35 -2.32 -1.99
N GLY A 54 -8.49 -1.76 -1.15
CA GLY A 54 -7.70 -2.50 -0.17
C GLY A 54 -8.02 -2.08 1.26
N PHE A 55 -8.03 -3.06 2.14
CA PHE A 55 -8.06 -2.89 3.60
C PHE A 55 -6.63 -3.06 4.12
N GLN A 56 -6.16 -2.10 4.89
CA GLN A 56 -4.78 -2.09 5.37
C GLN A 56 -4.74 -2.04 6.89
N VAL A 57 -3.88 -2.88 7.47
CA VAL A 57 -3.49 -2.84 8.88
C VAL A 57 -1.97 -2.78 8.96
N ASN A 58 -1.44 -1.81 9.70
CA ASN A 58 -0.01 -1.68 9.88
C ASN A 58 0.31 -1.53 11.37
N TYR A 59 1.14 -2.41 11.89
CA TYR A 59 1.71 -2.28 13.22
C TYR A 59 3.16 -1.86 13.12
N GLY A 60 3.54 -0.82 13.88
CA GLY A 60 4.90 -0.31 13.96
C GLY A 60 5.38 -0.19 15.40
N ARG A 61 6.60 -0.66 15.68
CA ARG A 61 7.28 -0.49 16.96
C ARG A 61 8.57 0.27 16.77
N ARG A 62 8.71 1.41 17.48
CA ARG A 62 9.90 2.22 17.46
C ARG A 62 11.04 1.51 18.22
N PHE A 63 12.21 1.44 17.63
CA PHE A 63 13.43 0.92 18.26
C PHE A 63 14.57 1.94 18.31
N LEU A 64 14.53 2.99 17.46
CA LEU A 64 15.46 4.12 17.56
C LEU A 64 14.69 5.43 17.53
N GLU A 65 15.14 6.39 18.32
CA GLU A 65 14.63 7.75 18.35
C GLU A 65 15.76 8.76 18.43
N GLY A 66 15.75 9.71 17.51
CA GLY A 66 16.59 10.90 17.53
C GLY A 66 15.73 12.16 17.56
N ASN A 67 16.37 13.32 17.55
CA ASN A 67 15.64 14.60 17.57
C ASN A 67 14.84 14.84 16.28
N LYS A 68 15.36 14.42 15.12
CA LYS A 68 14.78 14.70 13.80
C LYS A 68 14.22 13.46 13.10
N PHE A 69 14.49 12.26 13.61
CA PHE A 69 14.03 11.02 12.99
C PHE A 69 13.78 9.93 14.03
N ALA A 70 12.91 9.00 13.68
CA ALA A 70 12.68 7.78 14.45
C ALA A 70 12.58 6.59 13.49
N LEU A 71 13.12 5.45 13.90
CA LEU A 71 13.10 4.22 13.14
C LEU A 71 12.15 3.22 13.79
N TYR A 72 11.22 2.71 13.00
CA TYR A 72 10.23 1.72 13.39
C TYR A 72 10.48 0.42 12.64
N GLY A 73 10.41 -0.72 13.34
CA GLY A 73 10.11 -1.99 12.71
C GLY A 73 8.60 -2.04 12.49
N GLU A 74 8.17 -2.49 11.33
CA GLU A 74 6.74 -2.58 11.03
C GLU A 74 6.37 -3.92 10.41
N VAL A 75 5.10 -4.27 10.55
CA VAL A 75 4.45 -5.32 9.78
C VAL A 75 3.26 -4.68 9.11
N ASN A 76 3.25 -4.71 7.79
CA ASN A 76 2.14 -4.22 6.99
C ASN A 76 1.33 -5.40 6.44
N PHE A 77 0.02 -5.29 6.55
CA PHE A 77 -0.97 -6.22 6.04
C PHE A 77 -1.90 -5.46 5.12
N LEU A 78 -2.05 -5.93 3.89
CA LEU A 78 -2.97 -5.37 2.89
C LEU A 78 -3.79 -6.50 2.28
N ALA A 79 -5.11 -6.35 2.29
CA ALA A 79 -6.04 -7.27 1.63
C ALA A 79 -6.86 -6.53 0.59
N SER A 80 -6.88 -7.01 -0.64
CA SER A 80 -7.77 -6.56 -1.71
C SER A 80 -8.69 -7.70 -2.11
N PRO A 81 -9.99 -7.65 -1.74
CA PRO A 81 -10.86 -8.82 -1.86
C PRO A 81 -11.29 -9.12 -3.28
N LEU A 82 -11.26 -8.13 -4.17
CA LEU A 82 -11.72 -8.32 -5.54
C LEU A 82 -11.04 -7.35 -6.51
N ARG A 83 -10.45 -7.89 -7.56
CA ARG A 83 -9.99 -7.16 -8.74
C ARG A 83 -10.42 -7.93 -9.99
N GLU A 84 -11.11 -7.25 -10.89
CA GLU A 84 -11.52 -7.84 -12.15
C GLU A 84 -10.35 -7.92 -13.14
N VAL A 85 -10.32 -8.95 -13.95
CA VAL A 85 -9.31 -9.13 -15.00
C VAL A 85 -9.97 -8.95 -16.35
N SER A 86 -9.36 -8.14 -17.20
CA SER A 86 -9.75 -7.99 -18.61
C SER A 86 -8.57 -8.40 -19.49
N SER A 87 -8.82 -9.28 -20.46
CA SER A 87 -7.80 -9.77 -21.39
C SER A 87 -8.43 -10.07 -22.76
N SER A 88 -7.61 -10.03 -23.80
CA SER A 88 -8.00 -10.54 -25.12
C SER A 88 -8.13 -12.08 -25.15
N ILE A 89 -7.52 -12.76 -24.16
CA ILE A 89 -7.65 -14.22 -23.99
C ILE A 89 -8.74 -14.49 -22.96
N THR A 90 -9.81 -15.12 -23.40
CA THR A 90 -10.99 -15.40 -22.57
C THR A 90 -10.81 -16.55 -21.58
N SER A 91 -9.74 -17.35 -21.70
CA SER A 91 -9.34 -18.36 -20.71
C SER A 91 -8.56 -17.81 -19.51
N ALA A 92 -8.34 -16.48 -19.43
CA ALA A 92 -7.80 -15.86 -18.23
C ALA A 92 -8.79 -15.93 -17.06
N THR A 93 -8.27 -15.90 -15.83
CA THR A 93 -9.12 -15.82 -14.63
C THR A 93 -10.00 -14.57 -14.68
N LYS A 94 -11.28 -14.69 -14.30
CA LYS A 94 -12.24 -13.58 -14.33
C LYS A 94 -11.91 -12.47 -13.34
N ASN A 95 -11.49 -12.86 -12.15
CA ASN A 95 -11.11 -11.95 -11.08
C ASN A 95 -10.14 -12.65 -10.09
N PHE A 96 -9.57 -11.87 -9.21
CA PHE A 96 -8.72 -12.39 -8.13
C PHE A 96 -8.82 -11.53 -6.88
N ALA A 97 -8.57 -12.16 -5.73
CA ALA A 97 -8.26 -11.49 -4.47
C ALA A 97 -6.75 -11.50 -4.24
N SER A 98 -6.25 -10.59 -3.44
CA SER A 98 -4.84 -10.57 -3.05
C SER A 98 -4.65 -10.18 -1.59
N LEU A 99 -3.67 -10.81 -0.96
CA LEU A 99 -3.26 -10.59 0.40
C LEU A 99 -1.75 -10.38 0.44
N TYR A 100 -1.30 -9.34 1.13
CA TYR A 100 0.12 -9.03 1.28
C TYR A 100 0.47 -8.95 2.76
N ILE A 101 1.59 -9.56 3.14
CA ILE A 101 2.16 -9.47 4.48
C ILE A 101 3.63 -9.10 4.32
N THR A 102 4.00 -7.89 4.74
CA THR A 102 5.34 -7.35 4.57
C THR A 102 5.89 -6.82 5.89
N PRO A 103 6.69 -7.60 6.63
CA PRO A 103 7.57 -7.07 7.64
C PRO A 103 8.61 -6.14 7.00
N GLY A 104 8.97 -5.06 7.72
CA GLY A 104 9.86 -4.05 7.16
C GLY A 104 10.32 -3.02 8.19
N VAL A 105 10.81 -1.91 7.66
CA VAL A 105 11.24 -0.76 8.46
C VAL A 105 10.65 0.53 7.91
N ARG A 106 10.37 1.46 8.81
CA ARG A 106 9.86 2.80 8.49
C ARG A 106 10.70 3.85 9.17
N LEU A 107 11.28 4.75 8.37
CA LEU A 107 12.01 5.93 8.82
C LEU A 107 11.07 7.14 8.83
N LYS A 108 10.70 7.60 10.01
CA LYS A 108 9.87 8.78 10.22
C LYS A 108 10.77 9.99 10.47
N VAL A 109 10.51 11.06 9.72
CA VAL A 109 11.19 12.36 9.88
C VAL A 109 10.32 13.26 10.74
N LEU A 110 10.94 14.08 11.60
CA LEU A 110 10.28 14.97 12.55
C LEU A 110 9.19 14.27 13.39
N PRO A 111 9.51 13.16 14.08
CA PRO A 111 8.50 12.30 14.71
C PRO A 111 7.76 12.97 15.87
N LYS A 112 8.27 14.10 16.39
CA LYS A 112 7.66 14.90 17.46
C LYS A 112 6.80 16.05 16.94
N SER A 113 6.87 16.34 15.64
CA SER A 113 6.11 17.42 15.00
C SER A 113 4.67 16.99 14.73
N ARG A 114 3.79 17.97 14.53
CA ARG A 114 2.40 17.73 14.15
C ARG A 114 2.30 16.98 12.80
N ILE A 115 3.24 17.25 11.89
CA ILE A 115 3.33 16.61 10.58
C ILE A 115 4.65 15.84 10.54
N SER A 116 4.57 14.54 10.30
CA SER A 116 5.71 13.63 10.28
C SER A 116 5.74 12.82 8.98
N PRO A 117 6.51 13.27 7.97
CA PRO A 117 6.75 12.47 6.78
C PRO A 117 7.54 11.21 7.10
N TYR A 118 7.38 10.16 6.29
CA TYR A 118 8.16 8.94 6.43
C TYR A 118 8.38 8.22 5.10
N LEU A 119 9.40 7.37 5.10
CA LEU A 119 9.66 6.38 4.08
C LEU A 119 9.57 4.98 4.71
N ALA A 120 9.10 4.01 3.95
CA ALA A 120 8.99 2.62 4.38
C ALA A 120 9.51 1.69 3.31
N ILE A 121 10.13 0.60 3.75
CA ILE A 121 10.54 -0.53 2.90
C ILE A 121 10.26 -1.82 3.64
N GLY A 122 9.86 -2.85 2.90
CA GLY A 122 9.57 -4.15 3.47
C GLY A 122 9.74 -5.29 2.47
N GLY A 123 9.66 -6.49 2.96
CA GLY A 123 9.66 -7.69 2.13
C GLY A 123 8.92 -8.80 2.84
N GLY A 124 8.27 -9.62 2.07
CA GLY A 124 7.45 -10.69 2.62
C GLY A 124 6.86 -11.57 1.54
N TYR A 125 5.59 -11.88 1.67
CA TYR A 125 4.91 -12.64 0.64
C TYR A 125 3.52 -12.08 0.34
N ALA A 126 3.06 -12.39 -0.88
CA ALA A 126 1.72 -12.12 -1.36
C ALA A 126 1.03 -13.43 -1.70
N ASP A 127 -0.23 -13.55 -1.33
CA ASP A 127 -1.10 -14.65 -1.73
C ASP A 127 -2.19 -14.12 -2.65
N TYR A 128 -2.36 -14.79 -3.79
CA TYR A 128 -3.37 -14.48 -4.78
C TYR A 128 -4.38 -15.62 -4.86
N GLU A 129 -5.65 -15.33 -4.68
CA GLU A 129 -6.73 -16.27 -4.87
C GLU A 129 -7.47 -15.94 -6.16
N GLN A 130 -7.37 -16.85 -7.15
CA GLN A 130 -8.00 -16.71 -8.45
C GLN A 130 -9.47 -17.18 -8.42
N SER A 131 -10.28 -16.62 -9.32
CA SER A 131 -11.67 -17.05 -9.53
C SER A 131 -11.76 -18.52 -9.92
N THR A 132 -12.86 -19.15 -9.55
CA THR A 132 -13.25 -20.49 -10.02
C THR A 132 -13.70 -20.50 -11.49
N THR A 133 -13.89 -19.34 -12.10
CA THR A 133 -14.33 -19.18 -13.49
C THR A 133 -13.36 -18.33 -14.28
N GLU A 134 -13.25 -18.62 -15.56
CA GLU A 134 -12.57 -17.84 -16.57
C GLU A 134 -13.44 -16.67 -17.05
N ILE A 135 -12.89 -15.76 -17.86
CA ILE A 135 -13.62 -14.63 -18.45
C ILE A 135 -14.77 -15.12 -19.36
N ASN A 136 -14.59 -16.24 -20.08
CA ASN A 136 -15.62 -16.86 -20.92
C ASN A 136 -16.75 -17.56 -20.14
N GLY A 137 -16.62 -17.65 -18.79
CA GLY A 137 -17.57 -18.32 -17.90
C GLY A 137 -17.32 -19.81 -17.67
N GLU A 138 -16.32 -20.39 -18.35
CA GLU A 138 -15.93 -21.79 -18.13
C GLU A 138 -15.23 -21.98 -16.76
N PRO A 139 -15.20 -23.20 -16.22
CA PRO A 139 -14.44 -23.51 -15.01
C PRO A 139 -12.95 -23.22 -15.19
N ASN A 140 -12.34 -22.51 -14.23
CA ASN A 140 -10.91 -22.25 -14.24
C ASN A 140 -10.14 -23.48 -13.73
N PRO A 141 -9.31 -24.15 -14.58
CA PRO A 141 -8.56 -25.33 -14.19
C PRO A 141 -7.29 -25.03 -13.38
N ALA A 142 -6.89 -23.76 -13.27
CA ALA A 142 -5.67 -23.37 -12.56
C ALA A 142 -5.80 -23.49 -11.04
N SER A 143 -4.65 -23.55 -10.36
CA SER A 143 -4.61 -23.49 -8.90
C SER A 143 -5.23 -22.19 -8.42
N ARG A 144 -6.18 -22.26 -7.50
CA ARG A 144 -6.84 -21.09 -6.93
C ARG A 144 -5.88 -20.19 -6.16
N GLN A 145 -4.96 -20.79 -5.42
CA GLN A 145 -4.01 -20.05 -4.59
C GLN A 145 -2.63 -20.03 -5.20
N LEU A 146 -2.00 -18.88 -5.16
CA LEU A 146 -0.67 -18.66 -5.73
C LEU A 146 0.12 -17.71 -4.85
N ALA A 147 1.07 -18.27 -4.08
CA ALA A 147 1.98 -17.47 -3.27
C ALA A 147 3.15 -16.91 -4.09
N ARG A 148 3.53 -15.65 -3.84
CA ARG A 148 4.67 -14.96 -4.45
C ARG A 148 5.44 -14.17 -3.41
N GLY A 149 6.76 -14.07 -3.59
CA GLY A 149 7.57 -13.11 -2.85
C GLY A 149 7.14 -11.69 -3.19
N VAL A 150 7.21 -10.79 -2.22
CA VAL A 150 6.91 -9.37 -2.38
C VAL A 150 8.01 -8.52 -1.76
N PHE A 151 8.35 -7.44 -2.43
CA PHE A 151 9.12 -6.32 -1.92
C PHE A 151 8.24 -5.08 -1.96
N ASP A 152 8.10 -4.36 -0.84
CA ASP A 152 7.35 -3.12 -0.80
C ASP A 152 8.23 -1.93 -0.45
N PHE A 153 7.90 -0.79 -1.04
CA PHE A 153 8.47 0.49 -0.68
C PHE A 153 7.41 1.58 -0.83
N GLY A 154 7.51 2.59 0.00
CA GLY A 154 6.52 3.64 -0.02
C GLY A 154 6.90 4.86 0.80
N ALA A 155 6.04 5.84 0.73
CA ALA A 155 6.14 7.07 1.48
C ALA A 155 4.76 7.49 2.00
N GLY A 156 4.78 8.22 3.09
CA GLY A 156 3.56 8.74 3.67
C GLY A 156 3.80 9.91 4.60
N VAL A 157 2.72 10.40 5.14
CA VAL A 157 2.72 11.48 6.13
C VAL A 157 1.72 11.17 7.23
N ASP A 158 2.16 11.31 8.47
CA ASP A 158 1.29 11.28 9.64
C ASP A 158 0.99 12.71 10.10
N VAL A 159 -0.29 13.01 10.30
CA VAL A 159 -0.76 14.26 10.89
C VAL A 159 -1.30 13.96 12.28
N HIS A 160 -0.61 14.40 13.32
CA HIS A 160 -1.00 14.18 14.70
C HIS A 160 -2.20 15.06 15.08
N VAL A 161 -3.33 14.42 15.37
CA VAL A 161 -4.58 15.10 15.74
C VAL A 161 -4.70 15.18 17.26
N TRP A 162 -4.44 14.07 17.95
CA TRP A 162 -4.41 13.98 19.42
C TRP A 162 -3.16 13.23 19.89
N ARG A 163 -2.93 13.27 21.21
CA ARG A 163 -1.78 12.58 21.82
C ARG A 163 -1.66 11.11 21.40
N TRP A 164 -2.76 10.44 21.20
CA TRP A 164 -2.85 9.00 20.90
C TRP A 164 -3.44 8.69 19.52
N VAL A 165 -3.76 9.71 18.70
CA VAL A 165 -4.33 9.53 17.36
C VAL A 165 -3.60 10.39 16.33
N ALA A 166 -3.27 9.80 15.19
CA ALA A 166 -2.86 10.50 13.99
C ALA A 166 -3.70 10.05 12.79
N LEU A 167 -3.76 10.90 11.77
CA LEU A 167 -4.23 10.55 10.45
C LEU A 167 -3.02 10.30 9.56
N ARG A 168 -3.08 9.25 8.77
CA ARG A 168 -2.02 8.85 7.84
C ARG A 168 -2.51 8.95 6.41
N GLY A 169 -1.71 9.58 5.53
CA GLY A 169 -1.80 9.41 4.09
C GLY A 169 -0.58 8.64 3.62
N GLU A 170 -0.76 7.62 2.78
CA GLU A 170 0.32 6.74 2.35
C GLU A 170 0.16 6.34 0.89
N ALA A 171 1.28 6.21 0.18
CA ALA A 171 1.37 5.52 -1.10
C ALA A 171 2.50 4.50 -1.02
N ARG A 172 2.21 3.25 -1.43
CA ARG A 172 3.18 2.14 -1.49
C ARG A 172 3.10 1.43 -2.83
N ASP A 173 4.20 0.83 -3.22
CA ASP A 173 4.28 -0.11 -4.33
C ASP A 173 4.69 -1.48 -3.79
N PHE A 174 3.86 -2.48 -4.05
CA PHE A 174 4.13 -3.88 -3.74
C PHE A 174 4.58 -4.56 -5.02
N TYR A 175 5.89 -4.69 -5.19
CA TYR A 175 6.47 -5.40 -6.31
C TYR A 175 6.48 -6.90 -6.01
N THR A 176 5.76 -7.68 -6.81
CA THR A 176 5.60 -9.12 -6.62
C THR A 176 6.00 -9.89 -7.87
N GLY A 177 6.23 -11.21 -7.75
CA GLY A 177 6.11 -12.09 -8.90
C GLY A 177 4.70 -12.02 -9.48
N SER A 178 4.57 -12.14 -10.79
CA SER A 178 3.25 -12.10 -11.44
C SER A 178 2.38 -13.27 -11.02
N PRO A 179 1.10 -13.05 -10.64
CA PRO A 179 0.12 -14.12 -10.70
C PRO A 179 -0.06 -14.56 -12.15
N ASN A 180 -0.19 -15.85 -12.41
CA ASN A 180 -0.24 -16.36 -13.77
C ASN A 180 -1.54 -16.03 -14.50
N TYR A 181 -2.57 -15.58 -13.80
CA TYR A 181 -3.91 -15.28 -14.33
C TYR A 181 -4.50 -16.41 -15.22
N ASN A 182 -4.08 -17.67 -14.97
CA ASN A 182 -4.33 -18.85 -15.81
C ASN A 182 -3.68 -18.75 -17.21
N LEU A 183 -2.66 -17.93 -17.40
CA LEU A 183 -1.97 -17.77 -18.68
C LEU A 183 -0.47 -18.11 -18.49
N ALA A 184 -0.04 -19.22 -19.08
CA ALA A 184 1.35 -19.71 -18.96
C ALA A 184 2.39 -18.75 -19.59
N SER A 185 1.95 -17.86 -20.48
CA SER A 185 2.81 -16.87 -21.15
C SER A 185 3.16 -15.66 -20.29
N ILE A 186 2.47 -15.48 -19.15
CA ILE A 186 2.73 -14.33 -18.26
C ILE A 186 3.85 -14.67 -17.30
N SER A 187 4.96 -13.97 -17.44
CA SER A 187 6.13 -14.08 -16.58
C SER A 187 6.61 -12.70 -16.09
N GLY A 188 7.57 -12.68 -15.15
CA GLY A 188 8.15 -11.44 -14.65
C GLY A 188 7.49 -10.92 -13.38
N GLY A 189 7.77 -9.66 -13.05
CA GLY A 189 7.24 -8.98 -11.87
C GLY A 189 6.03 -8.12 -12.18
N GLN A 190 5.32 -7.75 -11.12
CA GLN A 190 4.16 -6.86 -11.19
C GLN A 190 4.25 -5.80 -10.10
N HIS A 191 4.05 -4.55 -10.47
CA HIS A 191 3.87 -3.44 -9.56
C HIS A 191 2.41 -3.34 -9.12
N ASN A 192 2.17 -3.28 -7.82
CA ASN A 192 0.83 -3.10 -7.25
C ASN A 192 0.83 -1.82 -6.43
N VAL A 193 0.64 -0.69 -7.12
CA VAL A 193 0.62 0.62 -6.48
C VAL A 193 -0.67 0.76 -5.66
N VAL A 194 -0.52 1.25 -4.45
CA VAL A 194 -1.59 1.42 -3.47
C VAL A 194 -1.49 2.82 -2.91
N ALA A 195 -2.60 3.54 -2.86
CA ALA A 195 -2.66 4.84 -2.22
C ALA A 195 -3.91 4.95 -1.35
N GLY A 196 -3.76 5.48 -0.14
CA GLY A 196 -4.87 5.51 0.80
C GLY A 196 -4.65 6.36 2.04
N GLY A 197 -5.60 6.22 2.96
CA GLY A 197 -5.58 6.87 4.25
C GLY A 197 -5.88 5.92 5.40
N ALA A 198 -5.36 6.24 6.58
CA ALA A 198 -5.53 5.44 7.78
C ALA A 198 -5.69 6.30 9.04
N ILE A 199 -6.35 5.72 10.04
CA ILE A 199 -6.32 6.21 11.43
C ILE A 199 -5.22 5.44 12.14
N VAL A 200 -4.34 6.16 12.83
CA VAL A 200 -3.20 5.60 13.56
C VAL A 200 -3.43 5.78 15.06
N LEU A 201 -3.52 4.68 15.79
CA LEU A 201 -3.49 4.65 17.25
C LEU A 201 -2.04 4.61 17.71
N ARG A 202 -1.69 5.43 18.73
CA ARG A 202 -0.32 5.66 19.20
C ARG A 202 -0.23 5.55 20.70
N TRP A 203 0.76 4.80 21.20
CA TRP A 203 1.00 4.68 22.65
C TRP A 203 2.48 4.43 22.97
N HIS A 204 2.83 4.64 24.23
CA HIS A 204 4.18 4.48 24.78
C HIS A 204 4.40 3.15 25.47
#